data_9146514c5376c38e3efe3b2777784b9f
#
_entry.id   9146514c5376c38e3efe3b2777784b9f
#
_cell.length_a   1.000
_cell.length_b   1.000
_cell.length_c   1.000
_cell.angle_alpha   90.00
_cell.angle_beta   90.00
_cell.angle_gamma   90.00
#
_symmetry.space_group_name_H-M   'P 1'
#
loop_
_entity.id
_entity.type
_entity.pdbx_description
1 polymer ?
#
loop_
_entity_poly.entity_id
_entity_poly.type
_entity_poly.pdbx_seq_one_letter_code
_entity_poly.pdbx_strand_id
1 'polypeptide(L)'
;MPQLIKDRALADDRWTLLQEAAAALPAGPIVVPLATWKAQREALVARGDVGVWLAPAEDPADIAADVAALPLVAVDFPQFSDGRGYSTARLLRQRYGFKGELRAIGDVQRDQLAYLVQCGFDAFAIRDGKDARDALAGLDDFSDGYQLTEARLPWFRRRAAGLRSVVE
;
A
#
# COMPACT_ATOMS: atom_id res chain seq x y z
N MET A 1 -17.02 6.55 7.65
CA MET A 1 -15.92 6.98 6.78
C MET A 1 -14.85 5.90 6.81
N PRO A 2 -14.25 5.51 5.68
CA PRO A 2 -13.14 4.58 5.70
C PRO A 2 -12.03 5.20 6.55
N GLN A 3 -11.58 4.46 7.54
CA GLN A 3 -10.53 4.90 8.44
C GLN A 3 -9.18 4.49 7.84
N LEU A 4 -8.37 5.47 7.51
CA LEU A 4 -7.04 5.26 6.94
C LEU A 4 -5.99 5.30 8.05
N ILE A 5 -5.10 4.32 8.06
CA ILE A 5 -3.84 4.39 8.78
C ILE A 5 -2.75 4.70 7.75
N LYS A 6 -1.95 5.72 8.01
CA LYS A 6 -0.81 6.09 7.16
C LYS A 6 0.37 6.49 8.02
N ASP A 7 1.56 6.02 7.68
CA ASP A 7 2.79 6.33 8.42
C ASP A 7 2.66 6.09 9.93
N ARG A 8 1.99 4.99 10.32
CA ARG A 8 1.70 4.57 11.71
C ARG A 8 0.82 5.56 12.50
N ALA A 9 -0.01 6.34 11.83
CA ALA A 9 -0.97 7.25 12.45
C ALA A 9 -2.32 7.18 11.73
N LEU A 10 -3.39 7.58 12.44
CA LEU A 10 -4.70 7.77 11.80
C LEU A 10 -4.64 8.98 10.89
N ALA A 11 -5.16 8.86 9.69
CA ALA A 11 -5.18 9.91 8.69
C ALA A 11 -6.56 10.06 8.04
N ASP A 12 -6.85 11.27 7.59
CA ASP A 12 -8.02 11.52 6.74
C ASP A 12 -7.72 11.09 5.31
N ASP A 13 -8.63 10.31 4.73
CA ASP A 13 -8.50 9.90 3.34
C ASP A 13 -9.11 10.96 2.41
N ARG A 14 -8.24 11.59 1.63
CA ARG A 14 -8.63 12.56 0.60
C ARG A 14 -8.78 11.95 -0.79
N TRP A 15 -8.46 10.67 -0.95
CA TRP A 15 -8.51 9.98 -2.22
C TRP A 15 -9.88 9.31 -2.43
N THR A 16 -10.44 9.49 -3.61
CA THR A 16 -11.67 8.79 -4.02
C THR A 16 -11.31 7.53 -4.79
N LEU A 17 -11.60 6.36 -4.22
CA LEU A 17 -11.37 5.07 -4.87
C LEU A 17 -12.50 4.78 -5.87
N LEU A 18 -12.16 4.66 -7.14
CA LEU A 18 -13.08 4.24 -8.19
C LEU A 18 -13.02 2.73 -8.36
N GLN A 19 -14.14 2.06 -8.13
CA GLN A 19 -14.23 0.59 -8.21
C GLN A 19 -14.26 0.09 -9.65
N GLU A 20 -14.84 0.87 -10.56
CA GLU A 20 -15.06 0.49 -11.94
C GLU A 20 -14.37 1.47 -12.91
N ALA A 21 -14.12 0.97 -14.12
CA ALA A 21 -13.61 1.81 -15.18
C ALA A 21 -14.65 2.88 -15.57
N ALA A 22 -14.26 4.14 -15.52
CA ALA A 22 -15.14 5.27 -15.84
C ALA A 22 -14.56 6.10 -16.97
N ALA A 23 -15.41 6.47 -17.93
CA ALA A 23 -15.03 7.38 -19.02
C ALA A 23 -14.91 8.82 -18.53
N ALA A 24 -15.76 9.22 -17.58
CA ALA A 24 -15.73 10.54 -16.94
C ALA A 24 -15.22 10.39 -15.50
N LEU A 25 -14.16 11.12 -15.16
CA LEU A 25 -13.51 11.04 -13.87
C LEU A 25 -13.86 12.27 -13.01
N PRO A 26 -14.13 12.09 -11.72
CA PRO A 26 -14.41 13.18 -10.81
C PRO A 26 -13.20 14.12 -10.63
N ALA A 27 -13.46 15.32 -10.16
CA ALA A 27 -12.42 16.26 -9.75
C ALA A 27 -11.79 15.84 -8.40
N GLY A 28 -10.55 16.28 -8.17
CA GLY A 28 -9.80 15.97 -6.95
C GLY A 28 -9.02 14.65 -7.03
N PRO A 29 -8.26 14.29 -5.99
CA PRO A 29 -7.44 13.10 -5.98
C PRO A 29 -8.26 11.82 -6.10
N ILE A 30 -7.94 10.99 -7.08
CA ILE A 30 -8.64 9.73 -7.37
C ILE A 30 -7.67 8.56 -7.47
N VAL A 31 -8.18 7.37 -7.15
CA VAL A 31 -7.48 6.09 -7.41
C VAL A 31 -8.31 5.31 -8.40
N VAL A 32 -7.73 5.01 -9.56
CA VAL A 32 -8.41 4.34 -10.67
C VAL A 32 -7.97 2.89 -10.82
N PRO A 33 -8.84 2.01 -11.38
CA PRO A 33 -8.42 0.66 -11.76
C PRO A 33 -7.31 0.70 -12.82
N LEU A 34 -6.49 -0.34 -12.87
CA LEU A 34 -5.43 -0.48 -13.88
C LEU A 34 -5.95 -0.37 -15.32
N ALA A 35 -7.14 -0.90 -15.60
CA ALA A 35 -7.77 -0.79 -16.91
C ALA A 35 -8.03 0.66 -17.34
N THR A 36 -8.52 1.50 -16.42
CA THR A 36 -8.73 2.93 -16.67
C THR A 36 -7.40 3.66 -16.87
N TRP A 37 -6.40 3.34 -16.04
CA TRP A 37 -5.05 3.90 -16.20
C TRP A 37 -4.49 3.62 -17.59
N LYS A 38 -4.53 2.37 -18.05
CA LYS A 38 -4.05 1.98 -19.39
C LYS A 38 -4.81 2.69 -20.51
N ALA A 39 -6.13 2.83 -20.39
CA ALA A 39 -6.98 3.45 -21.43
C ALA A 39 -6.78 4.97 -21.55
N GLN A 40 -6.46 5.67 -20.45
CA GLN A 40 -6.40 7.14 -20.38
C GLN A 40 -5.03 7.64 -19.88
N ARG A 41 -3.99 6.87 -20.02
CA ARG A 41 -2.67 7.07 -19.41
C ARG A 41 -2.14 8.50 -19.57
N GLU A 42 -2.11 9.05 -20.79
CA GLU A 42 -1.54 10.37 -21.06
C GLU A 42 -2.28 11.48 -20.29
N ALA A 43 -3.60 11.44 -20.31
CA ALA A 43 -4.42 12.43 -19.59
C ALA A 43 -4.27 12.32 -18.07
N LEU A 44 -4.17 11.09 -17.54
CA LEU A 44 -4.04 10.83 -16.13
C LEU A 44 -2.66 11.20 -15.57
N VAL A 45 -1.60 10.94 -16.34
CA VAL A 45 -0.23 11.40 -16.01
C VAL A 45 -0.17 12.92 -15.97
N ALA A 46 -0.76 13.60 -16.97
CA ALA A 46 -0.80 15.07 -17.02
C ALA A 46 -1.58 15.68 -15.84
N ARG A 47 -2.56 14.97 -15.32
CA ARG A 47 -3.38 15.41 -14.19
C ARG A 47 -2.59 15.43 -12.86
N GLY A 48 -1.73 14.45 -12.61
CA GLY A 48 -0.81 14.42 -11.47
C GLY A 48 -1.41 14.08 -10.10
N ASP A 49 -2.73 14.07 -9.96
CA ASP A 49 -3.48 13.71 -8.73
C ASP A 49 -4.22 12.38 -8.86
N VAL A 50 -3.61 11.43 -9.57
CA VAL A 50 -4.20 10.11 -9.85
C VAL A 50 -3.30 9.01 -9.32
N GLY A 51 -3.87 8.14 -8.47
CA GLY A 51 -3.30 6.85 -8.09
C GLY A 51 -3.88 5.71 -8.91
N VAL A 52 -3.25 4.56 -8.84
CA VAL A 52 -3.71 3.32 -9.51
C VAL A 52 -3.91 2.23 -8.48
N TRP A 53 -4.97 1.44 -8.59
CA TRP A 53 -5.08 0.23 -7.80
C TRP A 53 -4.96 -1.02 -8.67
N LEU A 54 -4.35 -2.05 -8.09
CA LEU A 54 -4.08 -3.33 -8.70
C LEU A 54 -4.91 -4.42 -8.02
N ALA A 55 -5.65 -5.18 -8.82
CA ALA A 55 -6.27 -6.41 -8.37
C ALA A 55 -5.23 -7.53 -8.20
N PRO A 56 -5.52 -8.60 -7.42
CA PRO A 56 -4.56 -9.67 -7.16
C PRO A 56 -4.01 -10.39 -8.40
N ALA A 57 -4.77 -10.40 -9.49
CA ALA A 57 -4.38 -11.05 -10.76
C ALA A 57 -3.62 -10.11 -11.71
N GLU A 58 -3.49 -8.84 -11.38
CA GLU A 58 -2.82 -7.84 -12.23
C GLU A 58 -1.34 -7.78 -11.94
N ASP A 59 -0.53 -7.64 -12.99
CA ASP A 59 0.92 -7.59 -12.87
C ASP A 59 1.39 -6.15 -12.62
N PRO A 60 2.17 -5.88 -11.55
CA PRO A 60 2.75 -4.57 -11.31
C PRO A 60 3.71 -4.11 -12.41
N ALA A 61 4.19 -5.02 -13.28
CA ALA A 61 4.96 -4.67 -14.47
C ALA A 61 4.20 -3.73 -15.42
N ASP A 62 2.89 -3.79 -15.43
CA ASP A 62 2.03 -2.97 -16.27
C ASP A 62 2.09 -1.47 -15.97
N ILE A 63 2.52 -1.10 -14.76
CA ILE A 63 2.72 0.29 -14.34
C ILE A 63 4.19 0.63 -14.09
N ALA A 64 5.11 -0.28 -14.36
CA ALA A 64 6.53 -0.12 -14.03
C ALA A 64 7.16 1.15 -14.64
N ALA A 65 6.75 1.51 -15.86
CA ALA A 65 7.21 2.73 -16.53
C ALA A 65 6.68 4.02 -15.89
N ASP A 66 5.60 3.94 -15.12
CA ASP A 66 4.86 5.08 -14.58
C ASP A 66 5.07 5.30 -13.08
N VAL A 67 5.74 4.38 -12.39
CA VAL A 67 5.88 4.42 -10.92
C VAL A 67 6.48 5.74 -10.40
N ALA A 68 7.34 6.39 -11.18
CA ALA A 68 7.92 7.68 -10.80
C ALA A 68 6.91 8.84 -10.86
N ALA A 69 5.86 8.71 -11.67
CA ALA A 69 4.80 9.73 -11.82
C ALA A 69 3.60 9.48 -10.91
N LEU A 70 3.48 8.27 -10.33
CA LEU A 70 2.35 7.89 -9.50
C LEU A 70 2.56 8.35 -8.05
N PRO A 71 1.66 9.19 -7.50
CA PRO A 71 1.71 9.58 -6.08
C PRO A 71 1.25 8.45 -5.15
N LEU A 72 0.38 7.55 -5.66
CA LEU A 72 -0.22 6.46 -4.89
C LEU A 72 -0.41 5.23 -5.78
N VAL A 73 -0.05 4.06 -5.24
CA VAL A 73 -0.47 2.75 -5.76
C VAL A 73 -1.19 2.01 -4.65
N ALA A 74 -2.40 1.54 -4.92
CA ALA A 74 -3.15 0.70 -4.01
C ALA A 74 -3.10 -0.76 -4.50
N VAL A 75 -3.09 -1.69 -3.56
CA VAL A 75 -3.15 -3.13 -3.83
C VAL A 75 -4.38 -3.69 -3.14
N ASP A 76 -5.24 -4.35 -3.89
CA ASP A 76 -6.49 -4.90 -3.38
C ASP A 76 -6.28 -6.29 -2.76
N PHE A 77 -6.88 -6.47 -1.59
CA PHE A 77 -7.01 -7.74 -0.88
C PHE A 77 -8.51 -8.09 -0.80
N PRO A 78 -9.09 -8.70 -1.84
CA PRO A 78 -10.53 -8.98 -1.87
C PRO A 78 -10.94 -9.99 -0.79
N GLN A 79 -9.99 -10.81 -0.33
CA GLN A 79 -10.16 -11.76 0.77
C GLN A 79 -8.90 -11.78 1.63
N PHE A 80 -9.10 -11.91 2.94
CA PHE A 80 -8.02 -12.06 3.92
C PHE A 80 -6.97 -13.13 3.55
N SER A 81 -7.40 -14.23 2.94
CA SER A 81 -6.53 -15.35 2.56
C SER A 81 -5.73 -15.14 1.27
N ASP A 82 -5.97 -14.05 0.52
CA ASP A 82 -5.27 -13.80 -0.73
C ASP A 82 -3.90 -13.15 -0.50
N GLY A 83 -2.87 -13.96 -0.60
CA GLY A 83 -1.48 -13.54 -0.36
C GLY A 83 -0.77 -12.87 -1.53
N ARG A 84 -1.38 -12.77 -2.73
CA ARG A 84 -0.73 -12.24 -3.93
C ARG A 84 -0.30 -10.78 -3.80
N GLY A 85 -1.08 -9.98 -3.09
CA GLY A 85 -0.79 -8.56 -2.86
C GLY A 85 0.54 -8.30 -2.14
N TYR A 86 1.01 -9.22 -1.30
CA TYR A 86 2.32 -9.09 -0.63
C TYR A 86 3.49 -9.13 -1.61
N SER A 87 3.42 -10.02 -2.60
CA SER A 87 4.43 -10.11 -3.66
C SER A 87 4.40 -8.89 -4.58
N THR A 88 3.21 -8.42 -4.93
CA THR A 88 3.00 -7.18 -5.70
C THR A 88 3.68 -5.98 -5.03
N ALA A 89 3.49 -5.82 -3.72
CA ALA A 89 4.12 -4.74 -2.96
C ALA A 89 5.65 -4.81 -2.99
N ARG A 90 6.21 -5.99 -2.77
CA ARG A 90 7.67 -6.20 -2.85
C ARG A 90 8.23 -5.88 -4.22
N LEU A 91 7.57 -6.31 -5.30
CA LEU A 91 7.98 -5.98 -6.66
C LEU A 91 7.96 -4.47 -6.90
N LEU A 92 6.90 -3.78 -6.48
CA LEU A 92 6.79 -2.32 -6.60
C LEU A 92 7.94 -1.60 -5.89
N ARG A 93 8.27 -1.99 -4.66
CA ARG A 93 9.34 -1.37 -3.87
C ARG A 93 10.73 -1.76 -4.36
N GLN A 94 11.01 -3.06 -4.49
CA GLN A 94 12.37 -3.59 -4.74
C GLN A 94 12.76 -3.56 -6.21
N ARG A 95 11.84 -3.96 -7.09
CA ARG A 95 12.16 -4.08 -8.51
C ARG A 95 11.91 -2.80 -9.28
N TYR A 96 10.77 -2.15 -9.03
CA TYR A 96 10.36 -0.96 -9.77
C TYR A 96 10.68 0.35 -9.07
N GLY A 97 11.15 0.29 -7.82
CA GLY A 97 11.63 1.45 -7.08
C GLY A 97 10.55 2.48 -6.73
N PHE A 98 9.29 2.04 -6.61
CA PHE A 98 8.18 2.92 -6.26
C PHE A 98 8.42 3.61 -4.91
N LYS A 99 8.30 4.94 -4.86
CA LYS A 99 8.56 5.79 -3.69
C LYS A 99 7.30 6.47 -3.14
N GLY A 100 6.19 6.44 -3.89
CA GLY A 100 4.92 7.02 -3.46
C GLY A 100 4.23 6.21 -2.36
N GLU A 101 3.01 6.61 -2.01
CA GLU A 101 2.18 5.89 -1.05
C GLU A 101 1.79 4.51 -1.59
N LEU A 102 2.14 3.45 -0.86
CA LEU A 102 1.72 2.09 -1.17
C LEU A 102 0.64 1.66 -0.18
N ARG A 103 -0.59 1.59 -0.68
CA ARG A 103 -1.80 1.39 0.13
C ARG A 103 -2.36 -0.01 0.00
N ALA A 104 -2.66 -0.66 1.11
CA ALA A 104 -3.49 -1.86 1.14
C ALA A 104 -4.97 -1.48 1.25
N ILE A 105 -5.81 -2.04 0.39
CA ILE A 105 -7.27 -1.84 0.36
C ILE A 105 -8.00 -3.18 0.37
N GLY A 106 -9.32 -3.17 0.57
CA GLY A 106 -10.15 -4.38 0.60
C GLY A 106 -10.32 -4.97 1.99
N ASP A 107 -10.18 -6.29 2.13
CA ASP A 107 -10.33 -6.99 3.42
C ASP A 107 -9.05 -6.92 4.28
N VAL A 108 -8.63 -5.70 4.62
CA VAL A 108 -7.45 -5.44 5.43
C VAL A 108 -7.81 -5.49 6.92
N GLN A 109 -7.13 -6.36 7.67
CA GLN A 109 -7.40 -6.63 9.08
C GLN A 109 -6.16 -6.36 9.94
N ARG A 110 -6.38 -6.14 11.25
CA ARG A 110 -5.35 -5.79 12.24
C ARG A 110 -4.12 -6.72 12.22
N ASP A 111 -4.36 -8.02 12.20
CA ASP A 111 -3.32 -9.05 12.28
C ASP A 111 -2.40 -9.12 11.05
N GLN A 112 -2.83 -8.54 9.92
CA GLN A 112 -2.01 -8.45 8.71
C GLN A 112 -1.06 -7.24 8.72
N LEU A 113 -1.35 -6.19 9.49
CA LEU A 113 -0.69 -4.89 9.35
C LEU A 113 0.83 -4.94 9.54
N ALA A 114 1.30 -5.67 10.55
CA ALA A 114 2.73 -5.83 10.80
C ALA A 114 3.46 -6.45 9.61
N TYR A 115 2.87 -7.46 8.97
CA TYR A 115 3.45 -8.11 7.80
C TYR A 115 3.33 -7.25 6.53
N LEU A 116 2.23 -6.53 6.36
CA LEU A 116 2.05 -5.57 5.26
C LEU A 116 3.14 -4.48 5.29
N VAL A 117 3.43 -3.91 6.46
CA VAL A 117 4.55 -2.96 6.62
C VAL A 117 5.87 -3.60 6.19
N GLN A 118 6.11 -4.85 6.57
CA GLN A 118 7.31 -5.57 6.17
C GLN A 118 7.41 -5.79 4.64
N CYS A 119 6.29 -5.86 3.95
CA CYS A 119 6.24 -5.97 2.49
C CYS A 119 6.39 -4.63 1.76
N GLY A 120 6.38 -3.50 2.49
CA GLY A 120 6.60 -2.16 1.94
C GLY A 120 5.38 -1.26 1.92
N PHE A 121 4.24 -1.69 2.46
CA PHE A 121 3.06 -0.82 2.62
C PHE A 121 3.29 0.24 3.69
N ASP A 122 2.81 1.44 3.43
CA ASP A 122 2.84 2.59 4.35
C ASP A 122 1.45 3.17 4.64
N ALA A 123 0.42 2.67 3.95
CA ALA A 123 -0.97 3.07 4.16
C ALA A 123 -1.93 1.88 4.14
N PHE A 124 -2.97 1.93 4.99
CA PHE A 124 -3.93 0.83 5.18
C PHE A 124 -5.33 1.39 5.30
N ALA A 125 -6.20 1.09 4.32
CA ALA A 125 -7.63 1.34 4.42
C ALA A 125 -8.27 0.17 5.18
N ILE A 126 -8.61 0.40 6.44
CA ILE A 126 -9.16 -0.65 7.30
C ILE A 126 -10.59 -0.98 6.86
N ARG A 127 -10.91 -2.27 6.80
CA ARG A 127 -12.21 -2.79 6.43
C ARG A 127 -13.35 -2.09 7.20
N ASP A 128 -14.43 -1.79 6.50
CA ASP A 128 -15.64 -1.24 7.10
C ASP A 128 -16.15 -2.07 8.28
N GLY A 129 -16.56 -1.39 9.34
CA GLY A 129 -17.03 -2.03 10.57
C GLY A 129 -15.93 -2.45 11.55
N LYS A 130 -14.65 -2.18 11.23
CA LYS A 130 -13.51 -2.35 12.16
C LYS A 130 -12.99 -0.99 12.62
N ASP A 131 -12.46 -0.94 13.83
CA ASP A 131 -11.85 0.29 14.37
C ASP A 131 -10.39 0.41 13.94
N ALA A 132 -10.05 1.46 13.21
CA ALA A 132 -8.68 1.71 12.79
C ALA A 132 -7.75 2.02 13.97
N ARG A 133 -8.26 2.50 15.10
CA ARG A 133 -7.45 2.69 16.32
C ARG A 133 -7.01 1.35 16.91
N ASP A 134 -7.93 0.38 16.94
CA ASP A 134 -7.60 -0.99 17.35
C ASP A 134 -6.63 -1.64 16.38
N ALA A 135 -6.84 -1.43 15.07
CA ALA A 135 -5.94 -1.93 14.05
C ALA A 135 -4.53 -1.30 14.15
N LEU A 136 -4.44 0.00 14.46
CA LEU A 136 -3.16 0.70 14.62
C LEU A 136 -2.30 0.05 15.72
N ALA A 137 -2.90 -0.40 16.82
CA ALA A 137 -2.18 -1.12 17.86
C ALA A 137 -1.54 -2.42 17.36
N GLY A 138 -2.11 -3.05 16.34
CA GLY A 138 -1.55 -4.26 15.69
C GLY A 138 -0.20 -4.05 15.00
N LEU A 139 0.17 -2.80 14.71
CA LEU A 139 1.50 -2.48 14.18
C LEU A 139 2.62 -2.65 15.21
N ASP A 140 2.29 -2.66 16.50
CA ASP A 140 3.23 -2.79 17.59
C ASP A 140 3.24 -4.22 18.19
N ASP A 141 2.34 -5.10 17.72
CA ASP A 141 2.22 -6.49 18.22
C ASP A 141 3.51 -7.32 17.96
N PHE A 142 4.33 -6.93 17.00
CA PHE A 142 5.59 -7.61 16.68
C PHE A 142 6.75 -6.60 16.56
N SER A 143 7.69 -6.66 17.50
CA SER A 143 8.86 -5.78 17.51
C SER A 143 9.93 -6.19 16.48
N ASP A 144 10.03 -7.46 16.14
CA ASP A 144 11.07 -8.01 15.27
C ASP A 144 10.56 -9.06 14.28
N GLY A 145 10.91 -8.89 13.00
CA GLY A 145 10.71 -9.88 11.95
C GLY A 145 11.99 -10.68 11.68
N TYR A 146 11.86 -11.97 11.43
CA TYR A 146 12.98 -12.86 11.10
C TYR A 146 13.50 -12.64 9.68
N GLN A 147 12.62 -12.30 8.72
CA GLN A 147 12.97 -12.14 7.31
C GLN A 147 13.46 -10.73 6.98
N LEU A 148 14.30 -10.61 5.94
CA LEU A 148 14.66 -9.35 5.29
C LEU A 148 13.41 -8.67 4.76
N THR A 149 13.20 -7.42 5.14
CA THR A 149 12.03 -6.63 4.78
C THR A 149 12.44 -5.24 4.34
N GLU A 150 11.56 -4.55 3.63
CA GLU A 150 11.77 -3.16 3.22
C GLU A 150 11.95 -2.22 4.42
N ALA A 151 11.34 -2.54 5.55
CA ALA A 151 11.31 -1.66 6.71
C ALA A 151 12.50 -1.83 7.65
N ARG A 152 13.12 -3.03 7.72
CA ARG A 152 14.18 -3.31 8.72
C ARG A 152 15.18 -4.37 8.26
N LEU A 153 16.45 -4.17 8.59
CA LEU A 153 17.46 -5.22 8.54
C LEU A 153 17.12 -6.32 9.56
N PRO A 154 17.41 -7.59 9.27
CA PRO A 154 17.22 -8.68 10.24
C PRO A 154 17.95 -8.38 11.56
N TRP A 155 17.39 -8.83 12.68
CA TRP A 155 17.91 -8.58 14.02
C TRP A 155 19.38 -8.95 14.19
N PHE A 156 19.84 -10.04 13.56
CA PHE A 156 21.23 -10.47 13.61
C PHE A 156 22.18 -9.52 12.86
N ARG A 157 21.74 -8.88 11.77
CA ARG A 157 22.53 -7.85 11.07
C ARG A 157 22.53 -6.51 11.83
N ARG A 158 21.45 -6.17 12.52
CA ARG A 158 21.40 -4.98 13.39
C ARG A 158 22.38 -5.09 14.56
N ARG A 159 22.49 -6.28 15.17
CA ARG A 159 23.50 -6.55 16.22
C ARG A 159 24.94 -6.42 15.69
N ALA A 160 25.21 -6.99 14.52
CA ALA A 160 26.52 -6.89 13.88
C ALA A 160 26.90 -5.43 13.51
N ALA A 161 25.91 -4.61 13.18
CA ALA A 161 26.09 -3.19 12.88
C ALA A 161 26.12 -2.27 14.13
N GLY A 162 26.01 -2.81 15.35
CA GLY A 162 25.97 -2.03 16.59
C GLY A 162 24.69 -1.23 16.81
N LEU A 163 23.69 -1.44 15.97
CA LEU A 163 22.38 -0.80 16.10
C LEU A 163 21.57 -1.53 17.18
N ARG A 164 21.43 -0.90 18.35
CA ARG A 164 20.54 -1.39 19.40
C ARG A 164 19.09 -1.29 18.93
N SER A 165 18.29 -2.29 19.28
CA SER A 165 16.83 -2.17 19.18
C SER A 165 16.41 -1.01 20.08
N VAL A 166 15.86 0.05 19.48
CA VAL A 166 15.18 1.09 20.26
C VAL A 166 13.86 0.47 20.69
N VAL A 167 13.84 -0.08 21.89
CA VAL A 167 12.64 -0.33 22.66
C VAL A 167 12.51 0.88 23.57
N GLU A 168 11.68 1.82 23.19
CA GLU A 168 10.99 2.77 24.05
C GLU A 168 9.51 2.79 23.66
#